data_e5e3d90e75dd4d4e5405ec32423ecd68
#
_entry.id   e5e3d90e75dd4d4e5405ec32423ecd68
#
_cell.length_a   1.000
_cell.length_b   1.000
_cell.length_c   1.000
_cell.angle_alpha   90.00
_cell.angle_beta   90.00
_cell.angle_gamma   90.00
#
_symmetry.space_group_name_H-M   'P 1'
#
loop_
_entity.id
_entity.type
_entity.pdbx_description
1 polymer ?
#
loop_
_entity_poly.entity_id
_entity_poly.type
_entity_poly.pdbx_seq_one_letter_code
_entity_poly.pdbx_strand_id
1 'polypeptide(L)'
;MDDTPGRETVITAGAVKTLADGAAREAGAQSPSTSLSSDDGAYNVSSRIKVPESGNFTEVATRSRENIRRVLDEQGVPLKDVEVTVRGTAS
;
A
#
# COMPACT_ATOMS: atom_id res chain seq x y z
N MET A 1 -32.92 -3.05 -2.67
CA MET A 1 -32.36 -3.00 -2.29
C MET A 1 -31.53 -2.98 -1.70
N ASP A 2 -31.27 -3.31 -1.81
CA ASP A 2 -30.48 -3.29 -1.11
C ASP A 2 -29.62 -2.67 -1.01
N ASP A 3 -29.73 -2.24 -1.48
CA ASP A 3 -28.83 -1.46 -1.22
C ASP A 3 -28.43 -1.32 0.08
N THR A 4 -27.69 -2.04 0.48
CA THR A 4 -27.18 -1.95 1.79
C THR A 4 -26.14 -0.86 1.82
N PRO A 5 -26.40 0.22 2.52
CA PRO A 5 -25.47 1.37 2.47
C PRO A 5 -24.06 1.00 2.89
N GLY A 6 -23.93 0.11 3.85
CA GLY A 6 -22.61 -0.25 4.35
C GLY A 6 -21.67 -0.82 3.31
N ARG A 7 -22.23 -1.42 2.26
CA ARG A 7 -21.38 -2.01 1.23
C ARG A 7 -20.62 -0.98 0.44
N GLU A 8 -21.16 0.21 0.36
CA GLU A 8 -20.56 1.25 -0.46
C GLU A 8 -19.28 1.79 0.13
N THR A 9 -19.13 1.66 1.43
CA THR A 9 -18.00 2.27 2.11
C THR A 9 -17.04 1.26 2.71
N VAL A 10 -17.37 -0.02 2.61
CA VAL A 10 -16.53 -1.05 3.23
C VAL A 10 -15.44 -1.50 2.25
N ILE A 11 -14.21 -1.26 2.64
CA ILE A 11 -13.06 -1.76 1.91
C ILE A 11 -12.38 -2.77 2.81
N THR A 12 -12.32 -4.01 2.35
CA THR A 12 -11.73 -5.07 3.15
C THR A 12 -10.21 -4.91 3.25
N ALA A 13 -9.65 -5.52 4.29
CA ALA A 13 -8.20 -5.50 4.46
C ALA A 13 -7.50 -6.10 3.24
N GLY A 14 -8.08 -7.16 2.65
CA GLY A 14 -7.52 -7.75 1.44
C GLY A 14 -7.49 -6.78 0.27
N ALA A 15 -8.56 -5.99 0.12
CA ALA A 15 -8.61 -5.00 -0.95
C ALA A 15 -7.57 -3.91 -0.73
N VAL A 16 -7.39 -3.48 0.52
CA VAL A 16 -6.39 -2.46 0.84
C VAL A 16 -4.99 -2.97 0.52
N LYS A 17 -4.69 -4.22 0.87
CA LYS A 17 -3.39 -4.82 0.55
C LYS A 17 -3.17 -4.88 -0.97
N THR A 18 -4.19 -5.27 -1.72
CA THR A 18 -4.10 -5.36 -3.17
C THR A 18 -3.82 -4.00 -3.78
N LEU A 19 -4.52 -2.97 -3.30
CA LEU A 19 -4.30 -1.60 -3.78
C LEU A 19 -2.89 -1.13 -3.45
N ALA A 20 -2.42 -1.40 -2.24
CA ALA A 20 -1.08 -0.99 -1.83
C ALA A 20 -0.01 -1.71 -2.66
N ASP A 21 -0.16 -3.01 -2.86
CA ASP A 21 0.78 -3.78 -3.67
C ASP A 21 0.83 -3.25 -5.11
N GLY A 22 -0.33 -2.96 -5.68
CA GLY A 22 -0.40 -2.40 -7.03
C GLY A 22 0.27 -1.05 -7.12
N ALA A 23 0.04 -0.18 -6.13
CA ALA A 23 0.65 1.14 -6.10
C ALA A 23 2.17 1.04 -5.99
N ALA A 24 2.67 0.10 -5.19
CA ALA A 24 4.10 -0.11 -5.05
C ALA A 24 4.71 -0.59 -6.37
N ARG A 25 4.02 -1.51 -7.05
CA ARG A 25 4.50 -1.99 -8.35
C ARG A 25 4.59 -0.87 -9.37
N GLU A 26 3.62 0.03 -9.37
CA GLU A 26 3.65 1.17 -10.27
C GLU A 26 4.84 2.07 -10.02
N ALA A 27 5.32 2.09 -8.79
CA ALA A 27 6.48 2.89 -8.44
C ALA A 27 7.80 2.19 -8.71
N GLY A 28 7.76 0.97 -9.23
CA GLY A 28 8.96 0.21 -9.56
C GLY A 28 9.32 -0.87 -8.56
N ALA A 29 8.53 -1.04 -7.51
CA ALA A 29 8.79 -2.08 -6.52
C ALA A 29 8.48 -3.46 -7.09
N GLN A 30 9.24 -4.44 -6.66
CA GLN A 30 9.01 -5.83 -7.03
C GLN A 30 8.66 -6.64 -5.80
N SER A 31 7.86 -7.66 -6.01
CA SER A 31 7.42 -8.59 -4.96
C SER A 31 6.94 -7.87 -3.70
N PRO A 32 6.03 -6.89 -3.83
CA PRO A 32 5.56 -6.19 -2.65
C PRO A 32 4.75 -7.11 -1.75
N SER A 33 4.92 -6.95 -0.46
CA SER A 33 4.18 -7.70 0.54
C SER A 33 3.72 -6.71 1.59
N THR A 34 2.42 -6.49 1.66
CA THR A 34 1.84 -5.47 2.52
C THR A 34 1.16 -6.09 3.73
N SER A 35 1.43 -5.52 4.88
CA SER A 35 0.76 -5.86 6.15
C SER A 35 -0.01 -4.66 6.63
N LEU A 36 -1.13 -4.92 7.27
CA LEU A 36 -1.98 -3.87 7.80
C LEU A 36 -2.22 -4.09 9.28
N SER A 37 -2.32 -2.98 10.01
CA SER A 37 -2.87 -3.00 11.34
C SER A 37 -3.79 -1.81 11.46
N SER A 38 -4.80 -1.89 12.30
CA SER A 38 -5.70 -0.76 12.50
C SER A 38 -5.56 -0.23 13.91
N ASP A 39 -5.72 1.08 14.04
CA ASP A 39 -5.57 1.77 15.30
C ASP A 39 -6.49 2.98 15.26
N ASP A 40 -7.47 3.01 16.18
CA ASP A 40 -8.45 4.10 16.27
C ASP A 40 -9.17 4.37 14.95
N GLY A 41 -9.50 3.30 14.23
CA GLY A 41 -10.26 3.43 12.99
C GLY A 41 -9.44 3.80 11.78
N ALA A 42 -8.13 3.93 11.92
CA ALA A 42 -7.24 4.21 10.79
C ALA A 42 -6.26 3.07 10.64
N TYR A 43 -5.71 2.92 9.44
CA TYR A 43 -4.77 1.85 9.13
C TYR A 43 -3.34 2.31 9.21
N ASN A 44 -2.50 1.46 9.78
CA ASN A 44 -1.06 1.54 9.59
C ASN A 44 -0.71 0.54 8.50
N VAL A 45 -0.06 1.01 7.46
CA VAL A 45 0.29 0.19 6.30
C VAL A 45 1.80 -0.01 6.30
N SER A 46 2.23 -1.25 6.23
CA SER A 46 3.65 -1.58 6.17
C SER A 46 3.86 -2.46 4.94
N SER A 47 4.62 -1.97 3.98
CA SER A 47 4.87 -2.68 2.74
C SER A 47 6.35 -3.02 2.64
N ARG A 48 6.63 -4.29 2.40
CA ARG A 48 8.00 -4.75 2.16
C ARG A 48 8.15 -4.96 0.67
N ILE A 49 9.19 -4.40 0.11
CA ILE A 49 9.41 -4.45 -1.33
C ILE A 49 10.82 -4.91 -1.65
N LYS A 50 11.00 -5.38 -2.88
CA LYS A 50 12.33 -5.57 -3.46
C LYS A 50 12.50 -4.54 -4.55
N VAL A 51 13.74 -4.17 -4.80
CA VAL A 51 14.08 -3.14 -5.78
C VAL A 51 14.99 -3.78 -6.82
N PRO A 52 14.80 -3.52 -8.12
CA PRO A 52 15.71 -4.03 -9.14
C PRO A 52 17.16 -3.61 -8.87
N GLU A 53 18.11 -4.44 -9.25
CA GLU A 53 19.51 -4.15 -9.00
C GLU A 53 19.94 -2.79 -9.54
N SER A 54 19.38 -2.42 -10.69
CA SER A 54 19.70 -1.13 -11.31
C SER A 54 18.92 0.02 -10.70
N GLY A 55 18.02 -0.26 -9.76
CA GLY A 55 17.15 0.76 -9.18
C GLY A 55 17.79 1.51 -8.03
N ASN A 56 17.27 2.69 -7.78
CA ASN A 56 17.65 3.49 -6.63
C ASN A 56 16.73 3.14 -5.48
N PHE A 57 17.28 2.53 -4.42
CA PHE A 57 16.48 2.04 -3.30
C PHE A 57 15.66 3.14 -2.64
N THR A 58 16.29 4.28 -2.38
CA THR A 58 15.60 5.38 -1.71
C THR A 58 14.48 5.94 -2.59
N GLU A 59 14.75 6.10 -3.87
CA GLU A 59 13.77 6.65 -4.80
C GLU A 59 12.56 5.72 -4.93
N VAL A 60 12.80 4.42 -5.13
CA VAL A 60 11.70 3.47 -5.28
C VAL A 60 10.89 3.39 -3.99
N ALA A 61 11.55 3.37 -2.84
CA ALA A 61 10.86 3.33 -1.56
C ALA A 61 9.99 4.58 -1.35
N THR A 62 10.53 5.76 -1.67
CA THR A 62 9.81 7.01 -1.52
C THR A 62 8.60 7.05 -2.45
N ARG A 63 8.79 6.69 -3.70
CA ARG A 63 7.70 6.66 -4.67
C ARG A 63 6.62 5.65 -4.30
N SER A 64 7.04 4.49 -3.81
CA SER A 64 6.09 3.46 -3.38
C SER A 64 5.23 3.98 -2.23
N ARG A 65 5.87 4.62 -1.25
CA ARG A 65 5.16 5.18 -0.11
C ARG A 65 4.16 6.25 -0.54
N GLU A 66 4.59 7.14 -1.41
CA GLU A 66 3.72 8.22 -1.89
C GLU A 66 2.56 7.67 -2.71
N ASN A 67 2.83 6.69 -3.58
CA ASN A 67 1.78 6.08 -4.37
C ASN A 67 0.77 5.35 -3.50
N ILE A 68 1.24 4.59 -2.53
CA ILE A 68 0.35 3.86 -1.62
C ILE A 68 -0.54 4.85 -0.88
N ARG A 69 0.05 5.90 -0.34
CA ARG A 69 -0.73 6.91 0.39
C ARG A 69 -1.77 7.56 -0.52
N ARG A 70 -1.37 7.95 -1.72
CA ARG A 70 -2.28 8.60 -2.66
C ARG A 70 -3.42 7.69 -3.08
N VAL A 71 -3.12 6.45 -3.47
CA VAL A 71 -4.13 5.53 -3.94
C VAL A 71 -5.13 5.20 -2.84
N LEU A 72 -4.65 4.93 -1.64
CA LEU A 72 -5.54 4.59 -0.54
C LEU A 72 -6.36 5.81 -0.09
N ASP A 73 -5.76 6.99 -0.12
CA ASP A 73 -6.48 8.21 0.19
C ASP A 73 -7.60 8.46 -0.82
N GLU A 74 -7.32 8.24 -2.10
CA GLU A 74 -8.32 8.40 -3.15
C GLU A 74 -9.48 7.42 -2.98
N GLN A 75 -9.21 6.26 -2.40
CA GLN A 75 -10.24 5.26 -2.16
C GLN A 75 -10.98 5.50 -0.84
N GLY A 76 -10.64 6.55 -0.12
CA GLY A 76 -11.30 6.87 1.13
C GLY A 76 -10.86 6.01 2.30
N VAL A 77 -9.71 5.35 2.19
CA VAL A 77 -9.19 4.52 3.28
C VAL A 77 -8.53 5.42 4.33
N PRO A 78 -8.99 5.39 5.57
CA PRO A 78 -8.35 6.21 6.59
C PRO A 78 -6.97 5.66 6.92
N LEU A 79 -5.94 6.50 6.78
CA LEU A 79 -4.55 6.12 7.00
C LEU A 79 -3.98 6.86 8.18
N LYS A 80 -3.26 6.14 9.03
CA LYS A 80 -2.50 6.73 10.10
C LYS A 80 -1.04 6.86 9.69
N ASP A 81 -0.47 5.80 9.14
CA ASP A 81 0.91 5.81 8.72
C ASP A 81 1.12 4.83 7.58
N VAL A 82 2.09 5.13 6.73
CA VAL A 82 2.49 4.25 5.64
C VAL A 82 4.00 4.12 5.70
N GLU A 83 4.46 2.89 5.82
CA GLU A 83 5.89 2.58 5.89
C GLU A 83 6.26 1.64 4.76
N VAL A 84 7.38 1.91 4.12
CA VAL A 84 7.90 1.03 3.07
C VAL A 84 9.31 0.61 3.46
N THR A 85 9.54 -0.69 3.46
CA THR A 85 10.84 -1.26 3.81
C THR A 85 11.38 -2.01 2.60
N VAL A 86 12.62 -1.72 2.24
CA VAL A 86 13.29 -2.46 1.16
C VAL A 86 13.93 -3.70 1.76
N ARG A 87 13.46 -4.87 1.31
CA ARG A 87 13.97 -6.15 1.82
C ARG A 87 15.24 -6.60 1.14
N GLY A 88 15.50 -6.06 -0.03
CA GLY A 88 16.66 -6.48 -0.80
C GLY A 88 16.46 -6.24 -2.28
N THR A 89 17.33 -6.83 -3.06
CA THR A 89 17.34 -6.68 -4.50
C THR A 89 16.61 -7.84 -5.16
N ALA A 90 15.79 -7.53 -6.14
CA ALA A 90 15.17 -8.54 -6.97
C ALA A 90 16.12 -8.88 -8.10
N SER A 91 16.33 -10.16 -8.33
CA SER A 91 17.21 -10.62 -9.40
C SER A 91 16.42 -11.30 -10.49
#